data_2f1cfeceb7e386f8eba9805171747549
#
_entry.id   2f1cfeceb7e386f8eba9805171747549
#
_cell.length_a   1.000
_cell.length_b   1.000
_cell.length_c   1.000
_cell.angle_alpha   90.00
_cell.angle_beta   90.00
_cell.angle_gamma   90.00
#
_symmetry.space_group_name_H-M   'P 1'
#
loop_
_entity.id
_entity.type
_entity.pdbx_description
1 polymer ?
#
loop_
_entity_poly.entity_id
_entity_poly.type
_entity_poly.pdbx_seq_one_letter_code
_entity_poly.pdbx_strand_id
1 'polypeptide(L)'
;MNERKTELDIHDILRLLPHRYPMLLVDKVTDIDFEKERCVGIKNVTINEPYFQGHFPGKPVLPGVLQIEAMAQASALYILASRPDLDLVAIYLMTVDNARYRKPVVPGDKLMIQVSIIKKRPRNLIYKFSSRALVGDTLVTEAEFTAMGVERGAKI
;
A
#
# COMPACT_ATOMS: atom_id res chain seq x y z
N MET A 1 -3.90 -28.21 -1.74
CA MET A 1 -4.42 -26.81 -1.76
C MET A 1 -3.36 -25.96 -1.06
N ASN A 2 -2.75 -24.99 -1.76
CA ASN A 2 -1.85 -24.06 -1.07
C ASN A 2 -2.72 -23.22 -0.12
N GLU A 3 -2.49 -23.33 1.16
CA GLU A 3 -3.10 -22.45 2.15
C GLU A 3 -2.79 -21.00 1.79
N ARG A 4 -3.82 -20.15 1.70
CA ARG A 4 -3.64 -18.72 1.45
C ARG A 4 -2.90 -18.13 2.63
N LYS A 5 -1.76 -17.48 2.35
CA LYS A 5 -0.98 -16.80 3.39
C LYS A 5 -1.78 -15.66 4.01
N THR A 6 -1.80 -15.60 5.32
CA THR A 6 -2.39 -14.49 6.10
C THR A 6 -1.37 -13.39 6.44
N GLU A 7 -0.10 -13.61 6.08
CA GLU A 7 0.99 -12.64 6.16
C GLU A 7 1.88 -12.72 4.92
N LEU A 8 2.48 -11.60 4.53
CA LEU A 8 3.47 -11.50 3.45
C LEU A 8 4.75 -10.88 4.00
N ASP A 9 5.86 -11.58 3.83
CA ASP A 9 7.20 -11.05 4.09
C ASP A 9 7.74 -10.31 2.86
N ILE A 10 8.97 -9.78 2.98
CA ILE A 10 9.58 -9.01 1.88
C ILE A 10 9.81 -9.86 0.62
N HIS A 11 10.06 -11.15 0.74
CA HIS A 11 10.24 -12.02 -0.41
C HIS A 11 8.92 -12.25 -1.15
N ASP A 12 7.81 -12.37 -0.41
CA ASP A 12 6.47 -12.42 -0.99
C ASP A 12 6.12 -11.12 -1.69
N ILE A 13 6.40 -9.98 -1.05
CA ILE A 13 6.15 -8.65 -1.60
C ILE A 13 6.91 -8.44 -2.90
N LEU A 14 8.20 -8.78 -2.95
CA LEU A 14 9.03 -8.67 -4.15
C LEU A 14 8.57 -9.56 -5.30
N ARG A 15 7.89 -10.69 -5.02
CA ARG A 15 7.30 -11.55 -6.05
C ARG A 15 5.98 -10.99 -6.58
N LEU A 16 5.19 -10.38 -5.71
CA LEU A 16 3.83 -9.94 -6.02
C LEU A 16 3.80 -8.55 -6.65
N LEU A 17 4.51 -7.57 -6.05
CA LEU A 17 4.51 -6.19 -6.55
C LEU A 17 5.57 -5.97 -7.62
N PRO A 18 5.25 -5.20 -8.69
CA PRO A 18 6.24 -4.79 -9.69
C PRO A 18 7.20 -3.71 -9.18
N HIS A 19 6.84 -2.99 -8.11
CA HIS A 19 7.63 -1.90 -7.55
C HIS A 19 9.01 -2.37 -7.06
N ARG A 20 10.02 -1.51 -7.23
CA ARG A 20 11.41 -1.71 -6.74
C ARG A 20 11.92 -0.42 -6.13
N TYR A 21 13.09 -0.48 -5.48
CA TYR A 21 13.77 0.69 -4.97
C TYR A 21 13.87 1.79 -6.05
N PRO A 22 13.59 3.06 -5.74
CA PRO A 22 13.20 3.62 -4.43
C PRO A 22 11.68 3.66 -4.17
N MET A 23 10.86 3.08 -5.02
CA MET A 23 9.38 3.18 -4.98
C MET A 23 8.70 2.04 -4.20
N LEU A 24 9.40 0.97 -3.86
CA LEU A 24 8.83 -0.07 -2.98
C LEU A 24 8.82 0.44 -1.53
N LEU A 25 7.64 0.64 -0.97
CA LEU A 25 7.46 1.30 0.33
C LEU A 25 6.99 0.36 1.44
N VAL A 26 6.34 -0.76 1.11
CA VAL A 26 5.78 -1.69 2.10
C VAL A 26 6.80 -2.76 2.45
N ASP A 27 7.04 -2.96 3.76
CA ASP A 27 8.02 -3.92 4.29
C ASP A 27 7.39 -5.27 4.66
N LYS A 28 6.12 -5.27 5.09
CA LYS A 28 5.38 -6.46 5.50
C LYS A 28 3.88 -6.23 5.34
N VAL A 29 3.11 -7.31 5.16
CA VAL A 29 1.64 -7.29 5.31
C VAL A 29 1.26 -8.35 6.35
N THR A 30 0.35 -7.98 7.24
CA THR A 30 -0.19 -8.85 8.30
C THR A 30 -1.72 -8.81 8.28
N ASP A 31 -2.32 -9.69 9.07
CA ASP A 31 -3.76 -9.69 9.34
C ASP A 31 -4.62 -9.70 8.06
N ILE A 32 -4.18 -10.47 7.06
CA ILE A 32 -4.96 -10.66 5.83
C ILE A 32 -6.20 -11.49 6.15
N ASP A 33 -7.34 -10.83 6.10
CA ASP A 33 -8.66 -11.41 6.32
C ASP A 33 -9.43 -11.39 4.99
N PHE A 34 -9.50 -12.54 4.33
CA PHE A 34 -10.14 -12.67 3.03
C PHE A 34 -11.67 -12.61 3.09
N GLU A 35 -12.27 -12.90 4.25
CA GLU A 35 -13.72 -12.81 4.45
C GLU A 35 -14.16 -11.36 4.62
N LYS A 36 -13.40 -10.59 5.44
CA LYS A 36 -13.67 -9.18 5.70
C LYS A 36 -13.00 -8.23 4.70
N GLU A 37 -12.32 -8.78 3.71
CA GLU A 37 -11.64 -8.03 2.63
C GLU A 37 -10.73 -6.91 3.15
N ARG A 38 -9.82 -7.25 4.09
CA ARG A 38 -8.93 -6.29 4.75
C ARG A 38 -7.55 -6.87 5.03
N CYS A 39 -6.59 -5.98 5.24
CA CYS A 39 -5.25 -6.32 5.73
C CYS A 39 -4.60 -5.14 6.45
N VAL A 40 -3.41 -5.37 7.00
CA VAL A 40 -2.55 -4.33 7.57
C VAL A 40 -1.19 -4.37 6.88
N GLY A 41 -0.85 -3.30 6.15
CA GLY A 41 0.50 -3.07 5.63
C GLY A 41 1.38 -2.43 6.69
N ILE A 42 2.67 -2.74 6.67
CA ILE A 42 3.68 -2.15 7.55
C ILE A 42 4.73 -1.46 6.70
N LYS A 43 4.98 -0.18 6.98
CA LYS A 43 6.13 0.55 6.48
C LYS A 43 6.96 1.06 7.64
N ASN A 44 8.23 0.67 7.69
CA ASN A 44 9.20 1.26 8.61
C ASN A 44 9.80 2.52 7.98
N VAL A 45 9.68 3.65 8.65
CA VAL A 45 10.17 4.94 8.14
C VAL A 45 11.60 5.13 8.63
N THR A 46 12.56 5.21 7.70
CA THR A 46 13.98 5.37 8.03
C THR A 46 14.57 6.60 7.36
N ILE A 47 15.50 7.28 8.08
CA ILE A 47 16.25 8.42 7.52
C ILE A 47 17.07 8.06 6.27
N ASN A 48 17.33 6.78 6.05
CA ASN A 48 18.09 6.28 4.90
C ASN A 48 17.30 6.29 3.58
N GLU A 49 16.05 6.71 3.58
CA GLU A 49 15.25 6.83 2.37
C GLU A 49 15.59 8.11 1.61
N PRO A 50 15.73 8.04 0.26
CA PRO A 50 16.36 9.13 -0.53
C PRO A 50 15.58 10.46 -0.50
N TYR A 51 14.26 10.44 -0.36
CA TYR A 51 13.44 11.64 -0.38
C TYR A 51 13.60 12.53 0.86
N PHE A 52 14.13 12.03 1.97
CA PHE A 52 14.38 12.87 3.16
C PHE A 52 15.48 13.89 2.99
N GLN A 53 16.37 13.73 1.99
CA GLN A 53 17.37 14.73 1.66
C GLN A 53 16.74 16.06 1.19
N GLY A 54 15.58 15.98 0.51
CA GLY A 54 14.89 17.13 -0.03
C GLY A 54 13.58 17.50 0.70
N HIS A 55 13.04 16.60 1.52
CA HIS A 55 11.72 16.79 2.14
C HIS A 55 11.74 16.69 3.68
N PHE A 56 12.26 17.66 4.41
CA PHE A 56 12.92 18.90 4.02
C PHE A 56 14.31 18.95 4.64
N PRO A 57 15.28 19.72 4.10
CA PRO A 57 16.60 19.87 4.71
C PRO A 57 16.49 20.28 6.19
N GLY A 58 17.11 19.48 7.07
CA GLY A 58 17.06 19.69 8.52
C GLY A 58 15.72 19.36 9.22
N LYS A 59 14.66 19.01 8.47
CA LYS A 59 13.35 18.65 9.01
C LYS A 59 12.72 17.50 8.19
N PRO A 60 13.18 16.26 8.36
CA PRO A 60 12.69 15.13 7.57
C PRO A 60 11.26 14.80 7.94
N VAL A 61 10.38 14.81 6.94
CA VAL A 61 8.96 14.44 7.04
C VAL A 61 8.62 13.53 5.87
N LEU A 62 7.96 12.41 6.12
CA LEU A 62 7.50 11.50 5.07
C LEU A 62 6.47 12.23 4.19
N PRO A 63 6.75 12.38 2.87
CA PRO A 63 5.80 13.04 1.97
C PRO A 63 4.42 12.43 2.05
N GLY A 64 3.38 13.27 2.16
CA GLY A 64 2.00 12.80 2.25
C GLY A 64 1.58 11.98 1.03
N VAL A 65 2.04 12.36 -0.16
CA VAL A 65 1.78 11.63 -1.41
C VAL A 65 2.39 10.23 -1.40
N LEU A 66 3.54 10.04 -0.74
CA LEU A 66 4.15 8.71 -0.58
C LEU A 66 3.46 7.88 0.51
N GLN A 67 2.76 8.49 1.47
CA GLN A 67 1.88 7.76 2.38
C GLN A 67 0.69 7.16 1.63
N ILE A 68 0.08 7.91 0.70
CA ILE A 68 -0.97 7.39 -0.20
C ILE A 68 -0.41 6.26 -1.08
N GLU A 69 0.78 6.41 -1.63
CA GLU A 69 1.44 5.36 -2.41
C GLU A 69 1.65 4.08 -1.59
N ALA A 70 2.12 4.19 -0.34
CA ALA A 70 2.27 3.03 0.56
C ALA A 70 0.92 2.35 0.85
N MET A 71 -0.15 3.13 1.02
CA MET A 71 -1.52 2.61 1.16
C MET A 71 -1.96 1.86 -0.10
N ALA A 72 -1.69 2.41 -1.29
CA ALA A 72 -2.03 1.77 -2.56
C ALA A 72 -1.26 0.46 -2.76
N GLN A 73 0.02 0.42 -2.41
CA GLN A 73 0.84 -0.80 -2.47
C GLN A 73 0.34 -1.88 -1.50
N ALA A 74 0.01 -1.52 -0.25
CA ALA A 74 -0.58 -2.45 0.71
C ALA A 74 -1.92 -3.02 0.21
N SER A 75 -2.73 -2.19 -0.43
CA SER A 75 -4.00 -2.60 -1.04
C SER A 75 -3.80 -3.56 -2.21
N ALA A 76 -2.82 -3.27 -3.07
CA ALA A 76 -2.46 -4.15 -4.18
C ALA A 76 -1.96 -5.51 -3.70
N LEU A 77 -1.17 -5.55 -2.63
CA LEU A 77 -0.70 -6.79 -2.00
C LEU A 77 -1.86 -7.64 -1.49
N TYR A 78 -2.89 -7.03 -0.91
CA TYR A 78 -4.11 -7.74 -0.55
C TYR A 78 -4.77 -8.41 -1.77
N ILE A 79 -4.94 -7.66 -2.88
CA ILE A 79 -5.55 -8.21 -4.10
C ILE A 79 -4.73 -9.36 -4.66
N LEU A 80 -3.40 -9.18 -4.77
CA LEU A 80 -2.50 -10.20 -5.30
C LEU A 80 -2.43 -11.47 -4.42
N ALA A 81 -2.52 -11.31 -3.10
CA ALA A 81 -2.63 -12.44 -2.18
C ALA A 81 -3.98 -13.18 -2.32
N SER A 82 -5.06 -12.44 -2.60
CA SER A 82 -6.40 -13.01 -2.80
C SER A 82 -6.60 -13.64 -4.19
N ARG A 83 -5.82 -13.21 -5.18
CA ARG A 83 -5.90 -13.57 -6.60
C ARG A 83 -4.54 -14.02 -7.13
N PRO A 84 -4.07 -15.22 -6.75
CA PRO A 84 -2.77 -15.73 -7.18
C PRO A 84 -2.69 -16.04 -8.69
N ASP A 85 -3.81 -15.98 -9.38
CA ASP A 85 -3.97 -16.11 -10.84
C ASP A 85 -3.54 -14.84 -11.60
N LEU A 86 -3.40 -13.69 -10.92
CA LEU A 86 -3.05 -12.42 -11.56
C LEU A 86 -1.54 -12.26 -11.71
N ASP A 87 -1.09 -11.88 -12.91
CA ASP A 87 0.28 -11.41 -13.21
C ASP A 87 0.22 -9.94 -13.60
N LEU A 88 0.32 -9.06 -12.60
CA LEU A 88 0.26 -7.62 -12.80
C LEU A 88 1.64 -7.04 -13.12
N VAL A 89 1.72 -6.28 -14.20
CA VAL A 89 2.94 -5.54 -14.60
C VAL A 89 2.90 -4.09 -14.15
N ALA A 90 1.72 -3.56 -13.86
CA ALA A 90 1.54 -2.20 -13.33
C ALA A 90 0.24 -2.10 -12.52
N ILE A 91 0.19 -1.09 -11.66
CA ILE A 91 -0.98 -0.72 -10.88
C ILE A 91 -1.13 0.79 -10.99
N TYR A 92 -2.25 1.24 -11.57
CA TYR A 92 -2.53 2.66 -11.74
C TYR A 92 -3.48 3.17 -10.68
N LEU A 93 -3.06 4.20 -9.98
CA LEU A 93 -3.93 4.97 -9.10
C LEU A 93 -4.83 5.87 -9.96
N MET A 94 -6.14 5.63 -9.93
CA MET A 94 -7.11 6.34 -10.78
C MET A 94 -7.70 7.57 -10.10
N THR A 95 -8.08 7.43 -8.82
CA THR A 95 -8.62 8.53 -8.02
C THR A 95 -8.07 8.45 -6.60
N VAL A 96 -7.95 9.62 -5.98
CA VAL A 96 -7.72 9.77 -4.54
C VAL A 96 -8.79 10.70 -4.01
N ASP A 97 -9.62 10.18 -3.10
CA ASP A 97 -10.76 10.89 -2.54
C ASP A 97 -10.58 11.04 -1.02
N ASN A 98 -11.08 12.13 -0.46
CA ASN A 98 -11.15 12.35 1.00
C ASN A 98 -9.80 12.20 1.73
N ALA A 99 -8.68 12.47 1.04
CA ALA A 99 -7.36 12.39 1.64
C ALA A 99 -7.19 13.46 2.74
N ARG A 100 -6.76 13.02 3.93
CA ARG A 100 -6.49 13.87 5.07
C ARG A 100 -5.20 13.49 5.75
N TYR A 101 -4.28 14.43 5.85
CA TYR A 101 -3.02 14.33 6.58
C TYR A 101 -3.17 15.03 7.92
N ARG A 102 -3.18 14.27 9.01
CA ARG A 102 -3.53 14.80 10.34
C ARG A 102 -2.31 15.12 11.18
N LYS A 103 -1.23 14.35 11.00
CA LYS A 103 0.04 14.54 11.73
C LYS A 103 1.21 14.19 10.83
N PRO A 104 2.37 14.86 11.01
CA PRO A 104 3.57 14.48 10.29
C PRO A 104 4.03 13.08 10.71
N VAL A 105 4.58 12.34 9.75
CA VAL A 105 5.27 11.06 9.94
C VAL A 105 6.76 11.30 9.69
N VAL A 106 7.60 10.83 10.61
CA VAL A 106 9.03 11.14 10.62
C VAL A 106 9.89 9.88 10.71
N PRO A 107 11.17 9.94 10.37
CA PRO A 107 12.09 8.80 10.56
C PRO A 107 12.06 8.27 12.00
N GLY A 108 11.97 6.94 12.13
CA GLY A 108 11.78 6.25 13.41
C GLY A 108 10.33 5.80 13.66
N ASP A 109 9.37 6.34 12.91
CA ASP A 109 7.99 5.88 13.00
C ASP A 109 7.79 4.53 12.29
N LYS A 110 6.89 3.72 12.83
CA LYS A 110 6.33 2.53 12.19
C LYS A 110 4.92 2.85 11.74
N LEU A 111 4.72 2.91 10.42
CA LEU A 111 3.43 3.20 9.84
C LEU A 111 2.62 1.92 9.67
N MET A 112 1.50 1.80 10.38
CA MET A 112 0.54 0.70 10.29
C MET A 112 -0.59 1.12 9.36
N ILE A 113 -0.72 0.46 8.22
CA ILE A 113 -1.63 0.82 7.14
C ILE A 113 -2.79 -0.16 7.11
N GLN A 114 -3.90 0.22 7.69
CA GLN A 114 -5.16 -0.53 7.64
C GLN A 114 -5.81 -0.32 6.27
N VAL A 115 -6.14 -1.40 5.58
CA VAL A 115 -6.76 -1.40 4.26
C VAL A 115 -8.06 -2.18 4.29
N SER A 116 -9.09 -1.67 3.65
CA SER A 116 -10.35 -2.38 3.41
C SER A 116 -10.88 -2.09 2.01
N ILE A 117 -11.42 -3.10 1.33
CA ILE A 117 -12.14 -2.90 0.07
C ILE A 117 -13.53 -2.35 0.36
N ILE A 118 -13.93 -1.29 -0.33
CA ILE A 118 -15.29 -0.72 -0.25
C ILE A 118 -16.09 -0.89 -1.53
N LYS A 119 -15.42 -1.09 -2.67
CA LYS A 119 -16.07 -1.41 -3.95
C LYS A 119 -15.11 -2.15 -4.86
N LYS A 120 -15.62 -3.09 -5.65
CA LYS A 120 -14.79 -3.86 -6.59
C LYS A 120 -15.50 -4.13 -7.90
N ARG A 121 -14.72 -4.13 -8.99
CA ARG A 121 -15.08 -4.60 -10.32
C ARG A 121 -14.01 -5.57 -10.80
N PRO A 122 -14.01 -6.83 -10.32
CA PRO A 122 -12.92 -7.77 -10.51
C PRO A 122 -12.58 -8.08 -11.97
N ARG A 123 -13.60 -8.09 -12.86
CA ARG A 123 -13.41 -8.33 -14.31
C ARG A 123 -12.54 -7.25 -14.97
N ASN A 124 -12.56 -6.03 -14.45
CA ASN A 124 -11.80 -4.89 -14.96
C ASN A 124 -10.58 -4.60 -14.10
N LEU A 125 -10.30 -5.43 -13.09
CA LEU A 125 -9.23 -5.24 -12.11
C LEU A 125 -9.28 -3.86 -11.41
N ILE A 126 -10.49 -3.32 -11.22
CA ILE A 126 -10.71 -2.02 -10.58
C ILE A 126 -11.26 -2.25 -9.16
N TYR A 127 -10.57 -1.65 -8.20
CA TYR A 127 -10.91 -1.76 -6.78
C TYR A 127 -10.87 -0.39 -6.12
N LYS A 128 -11.89 -0.08 -5.32
CA LYS A 128 -11.90 1.10 -4.44
C LYS A 128 -11.64 0.67 -3.01
N PHE A 129 -10.73 1.37 -2.36
CA PHE A 129 -10.28 1.08 -1.00
C PHE A 129 -10.56 2.24 -0.07
N SER A 130 -10.77 1.94 1.20
CA SER A 130 -10.60 2.85 2.32
C SER A 130 -9.34 2.46 3.07
N SER A 131 -8.49 3.42 3.37
CA SER A 131 -7.24 3.16 4.09
C SER A 131 -6.98 4.20 5.18
N ARG A 132 -6.40 3.72 6.29
CA ARG A 132 -6.02 4.52 7.45
C ARG A 132 -4.61 4.15 7.87
N ALA A 133 -3.74 5.13 7.99
CA ALA A 133 -2.38 4.95 8.47
C ALA A 133 -2.26 5.47 9.91
N LEU A 134 -1.66 4.66 10.77
CA LEU A 134 -1.46 4.95 12.19
C LEU A 134 0.03 4.83 12.54
N VAL A 135 0.46 5.68 13.47
CA VAL A 135 1.73 5.54 14.21
C VAL A 135 1.36 5.31 15.68
N GLY A 136 1.65 4.10 16.20
CA GLY A 136 1.05 3.64 17.45
C GLY A 136 -0.47 3.64 17.32
N ASP A 137 -1.16 4.28 18.27
CA ASP A 137 -2.63 4.44 18.27
C ASP A 137 -3.10 5.74 17.58
N THR A 138 -2.18 6.55 17.05
CA THR A 138 -2.49 7.84 16.47
C THR A 138 -2.78 7.71 14.97
N LEU A 139 -3.98 8.09 14.53
CA LEU A 139 -4.31 8.23 13.11
C LEU A 139 -3.54 9.44 12.53
N VAL A 140 -2.67 9.17 11.55
CA VAL A 140 -1.82 10.19 10.91
C VAL A 140 -2.32 10.55 9.52
N THR A 141 -2.85 9.58 8.77
CA THR A 141 -3.37 9.80 7.41
C THR A 141 -4.55 8.88 7.15
N GLU A 142 -5.52 9.37 6.40
CA GLU A 142 -6.60 8.54 5.86
C GLU A 142 -6.95 8.99 4.45
N ALA A 143 -7.40 8.05 3.63
CA ALA A 143 -7.86 8.31 2.26
C ALA A 143 -8.77 7.20 1.75
N GLU A 144 -9.58 7.52 0.77
CA GLU A 144 -10.16 6.55 -0.16
C GLU A 144 -9.45 6.69 -1.50
N PHE A 145 -9.29 5.63 -2.24
CA PHE A 145 -8.72 5.67 -3.58
C PHE A 145 -9.19 4.50 -4.43
N THR A 146 -9.18 4.71 -5.73
CA THR A 146 -9.47 3.68 -6.73
C THR A 146 -8.19 3.34 -7.48
N ALA A 147 -7.89 2.06 -7.59
CA ALA A 147 -6.76 1.56 -8.35
C ALA A 147 -7.19 0.52 -9.39
N MET A 148 -6.43 0.44 -10.47
CA MET A 148 -6.61 -0.53 -11.55
C MET A 148 -5.33 -1.31 -11.77
N GLY A 149 -5.43 -2.64 -11.75
CA GLY A 149 -4.35 -3.53 -12.15
C GLY A 149 -4.22 -3.64 -13.66
N VAL A 150 -3.00 -3.81 -14.15
CA VAL A 150 -2.69 -4.07 -15.58
C VAL A 150 -1.98 -5.41 -15.68
N GLU A 151 -2.60 -6.36 -16.33
CA GLU A 151 -2.02 -7.69 -16.56
C GLU A 151 -0.97 -7.67 -17.67
N ARG A 152 -0.05 -8.63 -17.61
CA ARG A 152 0.95 -8.85 -18.67
C ARG A 152 0.25 -9.10 -20.01
N GLY A 153 0.63 -8.32 -21.03
CA GLY A 153 0.05 -8.41 -22.38
C GLY A 153 -1.24 -7.61 -22.59
N ALA A 154 -1.77 -6.93 -21.58
CA ALA A 154 -2.87 -5.99 -21.78
C ALA A 154 -2.40 -4.82 -22.66
N LYS A 155 -3.24 -4.44 -23.65
CA LYS A 155 -3.02 -3.19 -24.40
C LYS A 155 -3.50 -2.04 -23.53
N ILE A 156 -2.62 -1.10 -23.26
CA ILE A 156 -2.89 0.14 -22.55
C ILE A 156 -3.42 1.18 -23.54
#